data_c267318355186c33779a0188223abd6d
#
_entry.id   c267318355186c33779a0188223abd6d
#
_cell.length_a   1.000
_cell.length_b   1.000
_cell.length_c   1.000
_cell.angle_alpha   90.00
_cell.angle_beta   90.00
_cell.angle_gamma   90.00
#
_symmetry.space_group_name_H-M   'P 1'
#
loop_
_entity.id
_entity.type
_entity.pdbx_description
1 polymer ?
#
loop_
_entity_poly.entity_id
_entity_poly.type
_entity_poly.pdbx_seq_one_letter_code
_entity_poly.pdbx_strand_id
1 'polypeptide(L)'
;MPSNKINPKEFLTSYLNDFSDLVKPAGKIINQLESVSKLIKTVHTKGNNILVFGNGGSAAISSHFSVDLTKNAGLRCTNFNEADLITCFANDYGFERWVEKAVDFYGDEGDLLIVISSSGSSKNML
;
A
#
# COMPACT_ATOMS: atom_id res chain seq x y z
N MET A 1 10.49 0.39 -39.93
CA MET A 1 9.46 -0.34 -39.16
C MET A 1 8.17 0.44 -39.25
N PRO A 2 7.02 -0.11 -39.64
CA PRO A 2 5.78 0.65 -39.67
C PRO A 2 5.41 1.00 -38.21
N SER A 3 5.31 2.30 -37.95
CA SER A 3 4.74 2.79 -36.68
C SER A 3 3.27 2.39 -36.67
N ASN A 4 2.92 1.38 -35.87
CA ASN A 4 1.54 1.10 -35.55
C ASN A 4 1.00 2.35 -34.81
N LYS A 5 0.41 3.27 -35.53
CA LYS A 5 -0.25 4.45 -34.94
C LYS A 5 -1.46 3.93 -34.21
N ILE A 6 -1.31 3.72 -32.91
CA ILE A 6 -2.43 3.40 -32.03
C ILE A 6 -3.42 4.57 -32.12
N ASN A 7 -4.66 4.28 -32.50
CA ASN A 7 -5.73 5.27 -32.48
C ASN A 7 -6.01 5.66 -31.01
N PRO A 8 -5.77 6.90 -30.58
CA PRO A 8 -5.93 7.29 -29.19
C PRO A 8 -7.34 7.05 -28.65
N LYS A 9 -8.37 7.20 -29.48
CA LYS A 9 -9.76 6.96 -29.07
C LYS A 9 -10.02 5.47 -28.78
N GLU A 10 -9.53 4.59 -29.65
CA GLU A 10 -9.66 3.15 -29.47
C GLU A 10 -8.89 2.68 -28.24
N PHE A 11 -7.66 3.17 -28.06
CA PHE A 11 -6.85 2.89 -26.87
C PHE A 11 -7.56 3.30 -25.57
N LEU A 12 -8.04 4.54 -25.50
CA LEU A 12 -8.72 5.05 -24.31
C LEU A 12 -10.02 4.30 -24.02
N THR A 13 -10.76 3.94 -25.06
CA THR A 13 -12.00 3.15 -24.90
C THR A 13 -11.69 1.75 -24.33
N SER A 14 -10.68 1.06 -24.89
CA SER A 14 -10.25 -0.25 -24.39
C SER A 14 -9.77 -0.15 -22.95
N TYR A 15 -8.90 0.81 -22.65
CA TYR A 15 -8.36 1.03 -21.31
C TYR A 15 -9.46 1.25 -20.24
N LEU A 16 -10.45 2.09 -20.55
CA LEU A 16 -11.55 2.35 -19.63
C LEU A 16 -12.45 1.13 -19.42
N ASN A 17 -12.66 0.33 -20.46
CA ASN A 17 -13.40 -0.93 -20.34
C ASN A 17 -12.64 -1.93 -19.46
N ASP A 18 -11.34 -2.13 -19.71
CA ASP A 18 -10.48 -3.01 -18.93
C ASP A 18 -10.45 -2.58 -17.46
N PHE A 19 -10.33 -1.27 -17.21
CA PHE A 19 -10.38 -0.72 -15.85
C PHE A 19 -11.74 -0.97 -15.17
N SER A 20 -12.85 -0.75 -15.90
CA SER A 20 -14.20 -1.03 -15.40
C SER A 20 -14.37 -2.50 -15.00
N ASP A 21 -13.80 -3.42 -15.79
CA ASP A 21 -13.88 -4.84 -15.49
C ASP A 21 -13.04 -5.23 -14.27
N LEU A 22 -11.87 -4.59 -14.09
CA LEU A 22 -11.02 -4.80 -12.91
C LEU A 22 -11.66 -4.35 -11.60
N VAL A 23 -12.47 -3.29 -11.60
CA VAL A 23 -13.12 -2.81 -10.38
C VAL A 23 -14.45 -3.51 -10.08
N LYS A 24 -14.93 -4.39 -10.95
CA LYS A 24 -16.12 -5.23 -10.66
C LYS A 24 -15.77 -6.22 -9.54
N PRO A 25 -16.46 -6.17 -8.40
CA PRO A 25 -16.10 -7.02 -7.26
C PRO A 25 -16.37 -8.50 -7.58
N ALA A 26 -15.30 -9.30 -7.54
CA ALA A 26 -15.47 -10.74 -7.43
C ALA A 26 -15.75 -11.09 -5.96
N GLY A 27 -16.69 -11.99 -5.68
CA GLY A 27 -17.10 -12.34 -4.31
C GLY A 27 -15.94 -12.74 -3.37
N LYS A 28 -14.87 -13.33 -3.93
CA LYS A 28 -13.66 -13.67 -3.18
C LYS A 28 -12.96 -12.41 -2.62
N ILE A 29 -12.87 -11.34 -3.40
CA ILE A 29 -12.25 -10.06 -2.96
C ILE A 29 -13.06 -9.42 -1.84
N ILE A 30 -14.39 -9.45 -1.93
CA ILE A 30 -15.27 -8.90 -0.90
C ILE A 30 -15.02 -9.60 0.45
N ASN A 31 -14.95 -10.93 0.47
CA ASN A 31 -14.69 -11.69 1.69
C ASN A 31 -13.30 -11.38 2.29
N GLN A 32 -12.28 -11.18 1.43
CA GLN A 32 -10.95 -10.78 1.86
C GLN A 32 -10.96 -9.37 2.48
N LEU A 33 -11.63 -8.42 1.84
CA LEU A 33 -11.76 -7.05 2.35
C LEU A 33 -12.53 -7.01 3.68
N GLU A 34 -13.57 -7.82 3.83
CA GLU A 34 -14.29 -7.97 5.11
C GLU A 34 -13.35 -8.49 6.22
N SER A 35 -12.53 -9.50 5.91
CA SER A 35 -11.56 -10.05 6.85
C SER A 35 -10.52 -9.01 7.26
N VAL A 36 -9.99 -8.24 6.32
CA VAL A 36 -9.05 -7.12 6.59
C VAL A 36 -9.72 -6.05 7.46
N SER A 37 -10.97 -5.69 7.16
CA SER A 37 -11.73 -4.72 7.98
C SER A 37 -11.90 -5.18 9.43
N LYS A 38 -12.18 -6.47 9.65
CA LYS A 38 -12.29 -7.06 11.00
C LYS A 38 -10.94 -7.03 11.72
N LEU A 39 -9.84 -7.34 11.01
CA LEU A 39 -8.49 -7.32 11.56
C LEU A 39 -8.10 -5.90 12.00
N ILE A 40 -8.30 -4.91 11.15
CA ILE A 40 -8.05 -3.50 11.44
C ILE A 40 -8.80 -3.05 12.71
N LYS A 41 -10.08 -3.39 12.84
CA LYS A 41 -10.88 -3.08 14.04
C LYS A 41 -10.32 -3.76 15.28
N THR A 42 -9.88 -5.00 15.17
CA THR A 42 -9.29 -5.75 16.29
C THR A 42 -8.00 -5.13 16.77
N VAL A 43 -7.12 -4.73 15.86
CA VAL A 43 -5.87 -4.03 16.18
C VAL A 43 -6.15 -2.72 16.90
N HIS A 44 -7.10 -1.93 16.38
CA HIS A 44 -7.50 -0.66 17.01
C HIS A 44 -8.06 -0.85 18.43
N THR A 45 -8.96 -1.82 18.64
CA THR A 45 -9.54 -2.10 19.98
C THR A 45 -8.52 -2.53 21.01
N LYS A 46 -7.39 -3.10 20.59
CA LYS A 46 -6.25 -3.45 21.44
C LYS A 46 -5.31 -2.27 21.70
N GLY A 47 -5.55 -1.11 21.10
CA GLY A 47 -4.69 0.08 21.23
C GLY A 47 -3.43 0.03 20.37
N ASN A 48 -3.29 -0.97 19.50
CA ASN A 48 -2.17 -1.13 18.59
C ASN A 48 -2.24 -0.18 17.39
N ASN A 49 -1.14 -0.06 16.65
CA ASN A 49 -0.97 0.81 15.50
C ASN A 49 -1.09 0.04 14.18
N ILE A 50 -1.32 0.77 13.10
CA ILE A 50 -1.27 0.26 11.73
C ILE A 50 -0.11 0.94 11.03
N LEU A 51 0.85 0.16 10.52
CA LEU A 51 2.02 0.62 9.80
C LEU A 51 1.81 0.34 8.32
N VAL A 52 1.91 1.38 7.46
CA VAL A 52 1.63 1.23 6.04
C VAL A 52 2.84 1.61 5.20
N PHE A 53 3.21 0.73 4.28
CA PHE A 53 4.38 0.89 3.41
C PHE A 53 4.02 0.72 1.93
N GLY A 54 4.80 1.35 1.06
CA GLY A 54 4.73 1.21 -0.40
C GLY A 54 5.91 1.88 -1.09
N ASN A 55 6.14 1.56 -2.35
CA ASN A 55 7.16 2.20 -3.19
C ASN A 55 6.49 3.09 -4.26
N GLY A 56 7.08 4.23 -4.60
CA GLY A 56 6.63 5.08 -5.70
C GLY A 56 5.14 5.45 -5.62
N GLY A 57 4.35 5.09 -6.62
CA GLY A 57 2.90 5.30 -6.61
C GLY A 57 2.19 4.60 -5.45
N SER A 58 2.65 3.42 -5.06
CA SER A 58 2.13 2.72 -3.88
C SER A 58 2.49 3.45 -2.58
N ALA A 59 3.61 4.20 -2.52
CA ALA A 59 3.93 5.08 -1.40
C ALA A 59 2.92 6.24 -1.30
N ALA A 60 2.54 6.85 -2.42
CA ALA A 60 1.51 7.90 -2.44
C ALA A 60 0.15 7.35 -1.96
N ILE A 61 -0.22 6.12 -2.37
CA ILE A 61 -1.43 5.45 -1.89
C ILE A 61 -1.33 5.19 -0.39
N SER A 62 -0.21 4.65 0.11
CA SER A 62 -0.02 4.37 1.54
C SER A 62 -0.10 5.63 2.40
N SER A 63 0.44 6.75 1.92
CA SER A 63 0.34 8.05 2.60
C SER A 63 -1.11 8.50 2.73
N HIS A 64 -1.87 8.48 1.63
CA HIS A 64 -3.27 8.91 1.68
C HIS A 64 -4.14 7.93 2.47
N PHE A 65 -3.91 6.64 2.35
CA PHE A 65 -4.59 5.61 3.11
C PHE A 65 -4.39 5.78 4.63
N SER A 66 -3.17 6.12 5.08
CA SER A 66 -2.92 6.39 6.49
C SER A 66 -3.67 7.64 6.99
N VAL A 67 -3.80 8.67 6.16
CA VAL A 67 -4.61 9.86 6.46
C VAL A 67 -6.08 9.51 6.60
N ASP A 68 -6.62 8.71 5.68
CA ASP A 68 -8.03 8.30 5.73
C ASP A 68 -8.33 7.44 6.96
N LEU A 69 -7.48 6.49 7.30
CA LEU A 69 -7.63 5.69 8.50
C LEU A 69 -7.57 6.56 9.77
N THR A 70 -6.64 7.51 9.83
CA THR A 70 -6.46 8.37 11.01
C THR A 70 -7.57 9.40 11.12
N LYS A 71 -7.79 10.19 10.07
CA LYS A 71 -8.71 11.33 10.08
C LYS A 71 -10.18 10.90 10.01
N ASN A 72 -10.49 9.97 9.10
CA ASN A 72 -11.89 9.64 8.79
C ASN A 72 -12.40 8.46 9.63
N ALA A 73 -11.54 7.52 9.98
CA ALA A 73 -11.89 6.32 10.74
C ALA A 73 -11.47 6.38 12.22
N GLY A 74 -10.68 7.37 12.64
CA GLY A 74 -10.21 7.52 14.03
C GLY A 74 -9.22 6.44 14.47
N LEU A 75 -8.53 5.81 13.53
CA LEU A 75 -7.59 4.72 13.79
C LEU A 75 -6.15 5.25 13.86
N ARG A 76 -5.31 4.66 14.71
CA ARG A 76 -3.89 4.96 14.72
C ARG A 76 -3.23 4.31 13.51
N CYS A 77 -2.80 5.13 12.54
CA CYS A 77 -2.14 4.65 11.33
C CYS A 77 -0.98 5.57 10.96
N THR A 78 0.17 4.97 10.68
CA THR A 78 1.40 5.68 10.34
C THR A 78 1.95 5.15 9.01
N ASN A 79 2.44 6.06 8.16
CA ASN A 79 3.28 5.71 7.01
C ASN A 79 4.68 6.27 7.23
N PHE A 80 5.66 5.76 6.49
CA PHE A 80 7.08 6.07 6.66
C PHE A 80 7.69 6.63 5.37
N ASN A 81 6.96 7.49 4.65
CA ASN A 81 7.39 8.05 3.36
C ASN A 81 8.21 9.35 3.53
N GLU A 82 8.85 9.53 4.68
CA GLU A 82 9.78 10.63 4.90
C GLU A 82 11.09 10.37 4.16
N ALA A 83 11.52 11.36 3.36
CA ALA A 83 12.68 11.20 2.50
C ALA A 83 13.98 10.97 3.29
N ASP A 84 14.15 11.62 4.42
CA ASP A 84 15.30 11.49 5.32
C ASP A 84 15.33 10.10 5.97
N LEU A 85 14.21 9.57 6.44
CA LEU A 85 14.12 8.23 7.00
C LEU A 85 14.49 7.18 5.94
N ILE A 86 13.86 7.25 4.76
CA ILE A 86 14.10 6.28 3.69
C ILE A 86 15.57 6.32 3.24
N THR A 87 16.13 7.52 3.04
CA THR A 87 17.51 7.67 2.56
C THR A 87 18.52 7.25 3.61
N CYS A 88 18.29 7.55 4.89
CA CYS A 88 19.14 7.11 5.99
C CYS A 88 19.14 5.59 6.09
N PHE A 89 17.97 4.96 6.21
CA PHE A 89 17.88 3.51 6.34
C PHE A 89 18.38 2.77 5.10
N ALA A 90 18.11 3.30 3.90
CA ALA A 90 18.63 2.72 2.66
C ALA A 90 20.16 2.83 2.56
N ASN A 91 20.75 3.93 3.04
CA ASN A 91 22.20 4.09 3.08
C ASN A 91 22.85 3.13 4.06
N ASP A 92 22.31 2.99 5.26
CA ASP A 92 22.93 2.26 6.35
C ASP A 92 22.66 0.75 6.30
N TYR A 93 21.50 0.34 5.82
CA TYR A 93 21.05 -1.07 5.83
C TYR A 93 20.80 -1.65 4.44
N GLY A 94 20.81 -0.80 3.40
CA GLY A 94 20.43 -1.16 2.02
C GLY A 94 18.95 -0.95 1.76
N PHE A 95 18.62 -0.56 0.52
CA PHE A 95 17.23 -0.27 0.12
C PHE A 95 16.29 -1.48 0.27
N GLU A 96 16.82 -2.68 0.16
CA GLU A 96 16.03 -3.91 0.32
C GLU A 96 15.57 -4.15 1.78
N ARG A 97 16.21 -3.47 2.75
CA ARG A 97 15.95 -3.69 4.18
C ARG A 97 15.34 -2.48 4.91
N TRP A 98 15.13 -1.37 4.22
CA TRP A 98 14.67 -0.16 4.92
C TRP A 98 13.29 -0.34 5.59
N VAL A 99 12.37 -1.09 4.96
CA VAL A 99 11.04 -1.39 5.54
C VAL A 99 11.19 -2.28 6.77
N GLU A 100 11.97 -3.36 6.67
CA GLU A 100 12.30 -4.22 7.81
C GLU A 100 12.81 -3.38 8.99
N LYS A 101 13.76 -2.49 8.73
CA LYS A 101 14.34 -1.63 9.77
C LYS A 101 13.35 -0.61 10.34
N ALA A 102 12.49 -0.05 9.50
CA ALA A 102 11.41 0.80 10.00
C ALA A 102 10.47 0.03 10.94
N VAL A 103 10.13 -1.20 10.60
CA VAL A 103 9.31 -2.06 11.48
C VAL A 103 10.05 -2.41 12.77
N ASP A 104 11.35 -2.73 12.70
CA ASP A 104 12.18 -3.02 13.89
C ASP A 104 12.22 -1.85 14.90
N PHE A 105 12.27 -0.60 14.39
CA PHE A 105 12.39 0.58 15.23
C PHE A 105 11.05 1.18 15.70
N TYR A 106 10.00 1.03 14.92
CA TYR A 106 8.73 1.73 15.15
C TYR A 106 7.53 0.81 15.40
N GLY A 107 7.69 -0.49 15.17
CA GLY A 107 6.62 -1.47 15.38
C GLY A 107 6.65 -2.05 16.77
N ASP A 108 5.46 -2.23 17.33
CA ASP A 108 5.22 -2.91 18.60
C ASP A 108 4.53 -4.25 18.37
N GLU A 109 4.64 -5.15 19.35
CA GLU A 109 3.93 -6.43 19.32
C GLU A 109 2.41 -6.23 19.22
N GLY A 110 1.81 -6.82 18.21
CA GLY A 110 0.37 -6.73 17.94
C GLY A 110 -0.01 -5.64 16.95
N ASP A 111 0.94 -4.85 16.46
CA ASP A 111 0.72 -3.91 15.38
C ASP A 111 0.38 -4.63 14.06
N LEU A 112 -0.32 -3.94 13.17
CA LEU A 112 -0.67 -4.45 11.84
C LEU A 112 0.21 -3.80 10.78
N LEU A 113 0.96 -4.62 10.07
CA LEU A 113 1.68 -4.20 8.89
C LEU A 113 0.82 -4.33 7.62
N ILE A 114 0.66 -3.23 6.88
CA ILE A 114 0.01 -3.20 5.57
C ILE A 114 1.04 -2.79 4.52
N VAL A 115 1.25 -3.65 3.53
CA VAL A 115 2.19 -3.40 2.44
C VAL A 115 1.42 -3.27 1.12
N ILE A 116 1.63 -2.17 0.40
CA ILE A 116 1.01 -1.91 -0.90
C ILE A 116 2.07 -2.09 -1.99
N SER A 117 1.87 -3.08 -2.86
CA SER A 117 2.78 -3.38 -3.96
C SER A 117 2.01 -3.81 -5.20
N SER A 118 2.18 -3.07 -6.31
CA SER A 118 1.54 -3.41 -7.58
C SER A 118 2.12 -4.67 -8.23
N SER A 119 3.41 -4.94 -8.03
CA SER A 119 4.08 -6.14 -8.55
C SER A 119 3.95 -7.35 -7.62
N GLY A 120 3.72 -7.11 -6.32
CA GLY A 120 3.78 -8.15 -5.29
C GLY A 120 5.16 -8.81 -5.12
N SER A 121 6.23 -8.23 -5.70
CA SER A 121 7.56 -8.84 -5.76
C SER A 121 8.69 -7.88 -5.40
N SER A 122 8.39 -6.69 -4.88
CA SER A 122 9.41 -5.73 -4.44
C SER A 122 10.13 -6.28 -3.21
N LYS A 123 11.45 -6.46 -3.28
CA LYS A 123 12.25 -7.13 -2.25
C LYS A 123 12.16 -6.47 -0.87
N ASN A 124 12.07 -5.14 -0.85
CA ASN A 124 11.89 -4.38 0.41
C ASN A 124 10.48 -4.45 0.98
N MET A 125 9.55 -5.11 0.29
CA MET A 125 8.14 -5.28 0.71
C MET A 125 7.82 -6.74 1.08
N LEU A 126 8.74 -7.67 0.80
CA LEU A 126 8.64 -9.09 1.12
C LEU A 126 9.50 -9.44 2.34
#